data_ff08998d1e95d58d506d610cd6c2485b
#
_entry.id   ff08998d1e95d58d506d610cd6c2485b
#
_cell.length_a   1.000
_cell.length_b   1.000
_cell.length_c   1.000
_cell.angle_alpha   90.00
_cell.angle_beta   90.00
_cell.angle_gamma   90.00
#
_symmetry.space_group_name_H-M   'P 1'
#
loop_
_entity.id
_entity.type
_entity.pdbx_description
1 polymer ?
#
loop_
_entity_poly.entity_id
_entity_poly.type
_entity_poly.pdbx_seq_one_letter_code
_entity_poly.pdbx_strand_id
1 'polypeptide(L)'
;MDNPLLEPAVLARGREIRRQVLGEKHVAGSHAVDALSQPKTQLSEYVWSKIWARPGLSFKQRSIANLAMLTALNRPHELKLHVHGALNNGLTKEEISEVLLQTGVYCGLPAAVESFRIMQEVFKERGG
;
A
#
# COMPACT_ATOMS: atom_id res chain seq x y z
N MET A 1 15.85 -12.53 -8.26
CA MET A 1 15.15 -13.12 -9.41
C MET A 1 14.82 -12.01 -10.39
N ASP A 2 15.07 -12.24 -11.65
CA ASP A 2 14.82 -11.25 -12.69
C ASP A 2 13.33 -11.12 -13.02
N ASN A 3 13.00 -9.97 -13.59
CA ASN A 3 11.64 -9.71 -14.07
C ASN A 3 11.74 -9.29 -15.53
N PRO A 4 11.19 -10.07 -16.46
CA PRO A 4 11.32 -9.76 -17.89
C PRO A 4 10.64 -8.47 -18.33
N LEU A 5 9.77 -7.91 -17.47
CA LEU A 5 9.08 -6.64 -17.74
C LEU A 5 9.94 -5.42 -17.40
N LEU A 6 11.06 -5.61 -16.70
CA LEU A 6 11.81 -4.51 -16.08
C LEU A 6 13.31 -4.67 -16.28
N GLU A 7 13.98 -3.55 -16.59
CA GLU A 7 15.43 -3.48 -16.53
C GLU A 7 15.90 -3.69 -15.08
N PRO A 8 17.07 -4.33 -14.87
CA PRO A 8 17.54 -4.65 -13.50
C PRO A 8 17.62 -3.45 -12.56
N ALA A 9 18.10 -2.30 -13.04
CA ALA A 9 18.20 -1.10 -12.19
C ALA A 9 16.81 -0.56 -11.81
N VAL A 10 15.85 -0.63 -12.70
CA VAL A 10 14.47 -0.20 -12.46
C VAL A 10 13.81 -1.14 -11.46
N LEU A 11 14.01 -2.43 -11.59
CA LEU A 11 13.52 -3.44 -10.65
C LEU A 11 14.08 -3.21 -9.24
N ALA A 12 15.40 -2.96 -9.15
CA ALA A 12 16.06 -2.70 -7.86
C ALA A 12 15.46 -1.48 -7.17
N ARG A 13 15.20 -0.42 -7.93
CA ARG A 13 14.56 0.80 -7.38
C ARG A 13 13.15 0.52 -6.89
N GLY A 14 12.37 -0.24 -7.64
CA GLY A 14 11.01 -0.62 -7.24
C GLY A 14 10.98 -1.47 -5.97
N ARG A 15 11.90 -2.41 -5.85
CA ARG A 15 12.03 -3.22 -4.64
C ARG A 15 12.38 -2.38 -3.42
N GLU A 16 13.24 -1.37 -3.60
CA GLU A 16 13.58 -0.45 -2.53
C GLU A 16 12.37 0.39 -2.11
N ILE A 17 11.63 0.93 -3.07
CA ILE A 17 10.41 1.71 -2.78
C ILE A 17 9.39 0.86 -2.02
N ARG A 18 9.14 -0.37 -2.47
CA ARG A 18 8.23 -1.28 -1.78
C ARG A 18 8.65 -1.50 -0.33
N ARG A 19 9.94 -1.67 -0.09
CA ARG A 19 10.49 -1.84 1.26
C ARG A 19 10.27 -0.60 2.12
N GLN A 20 10.49 0.59 1.56
CA GLN A 20 10.26 1.85 2.27
C GLN A 20 8.79 2.04 2.64
N VAL A 21 7.90 1.72 1.72
CA VAL A 21 6.45 1.95 1.92
C VAL A 21 5.84 0.88 2.83
N LEU A 22 6.03 -0.38 2.52
CA LEU A 22 5.36 -1.48 3.25
C LEU A 22 6.13 -1.92 4.50
N GLY A 23 7.40 -1.58 4.61
CA GLY A 23 8.24 -1.93 5.74
C GLY A 23 9.00 -3.23 5.52
N GLU A 24 10.17 -3.31 6.14
CA GLU A 24 11.08 -4.44 6.02
C GLU A 24 10.45 -5.75 6.50
N LYS A 25 9.72 -5.69 7.61
CA LYS A 25 9.08 -6.87 8.20
C LYS A 25 8.08 -7.53 7.25
N HIS A 26 7.23 -6.72 6.62
CA HIS A 26 6.25 -7.24 5.66
C HIS A 26 6.95 -7.84 4.44
N VAL A 27 7.92 -7.14 3.89
CA VAL A 27 8.66 -7.57 2.69
C VAL A 27 9.41 -8.88 2.97
N ALA A 28 10.03 -9.00 4.13
CA ALA A 28 10.74 -10.22 4.52
C ALA A 28 9.83 -11.44 4.64
N GLY A 29 8.55 -11.23 4.99
CA GLY A 29 7.56 -12.31 5.11
C GLY A 29 6.88 -12.71 3.80
N SER A 30 7.07 -11.97 2.72
CA SER A 30 6.34 -12.17 1.46
C SER A 30 7.26 -12.66 0.33
N HIS A 31 7.79 -13.88 0.46
CA HIS A 31 8.83 -14.35 -0.44
C HIS A 31 8.58 -15.70 -1.11
N ALA A 32 7.46 -16.34 -0.86
CA ALA A 32 7.17 -17.64 -1.47
C ALA A 32 6.62 -17.46 -2.88
N VAL A 33 7.51 -17.53 -3.87
CA VAL A 33 7.13 -17.38 -5.28
C VAL A 33 7.36 -18.72 -6.00
N ASP A 34 6.29 -19.33 -6.48
CA ASP A 34 6.36 -20.49 -7.34
C ASP A 34 6.05 -20.11 -8.80
N ALA A 35 6.13 -21.07 -9.71
CA ALA A 35 5.91 -20.82 -11.13
C ALA A 35 4.52 -20.28 -11.44
N LEU A 36 3.51 -20.66 -10.66
CA LEU A 36 2.14 -20.23 -10.89
C LEU A 36 1.86 -18.84 -10.34
N SER A 37 2.55 -18.44 -9.28
CA SER A 37 2.40 -17.11 -8.68
C SER A 37 3.37 -16.07 -9.24
N GLN A 38 4.37 -16.49 -9.99
CA GLN A 38 5.38 -15.60 -10.56
C GLN A 38 4.79 -14.46 -11.42
N PRO A 39 3.79 -14.70 -12.29
CA PRO A 39 3.21 -13.60 -13.05
C PRO A 39 2.61 -12.50 -12.16
N LYS A 40 1.97 -12.88 -11.06
CA LYS A 40 1.43 -11.92 -10.09
C LYS A 40 2.56 -11.10 -9.44
N THR A 41 3.66 -11.75 -9.11
CA THR A 41 4.83 -11.09 -8.51
C THR A 41 5.44 -10.10 -9.51
N GLN A 42 5.58 -10.50 -10.78
CA GLN A 42 6.09 -9.61 -11.83
C GLN A 42 5.21 -8.36 -12.01
N LEU A 43 3.89 -8.53 -11.95
CA LEU A 43 2.96 -7.41 -12.04
C LEU A 43 3.11 -6.48 -10.82
N SER A 44 3.22 -7.05 -9.64
CA SER A 44 3.44 -6.27 -8.40
C SER A 44 4.74 -5.47 -8.49
N GLU A 45 5.82 -6.09 -8.94
CA GLU A 45 7.11 -5.41 -9.11
C GLU A 45 7.02 -4.28 -10.14
N TYR A 46 6.23 -4.46 -11.19
CA TYR A 46 5.99 -3.41 -12.17
C TYR A 46 5.33 -2.19 -11.52
N VAL A 47 4.33 -2.40 -10.67
CA VAL A 47 3.65 -1.30 -9.98
C VAL A 47 4.64 -0.48 -9.14
N TRP A 48 5.48 -1.13 -8.37
CA TRP A 48 6.45 -0.42 -7.53
C TRP A 48 7.55 0.26 -8.35
N SER A 49 8.00 -0.39 -9.44
CA SER A 49 9.11 0.10 -10.26
C SER A 49 8.69 1.18 -11.25
N LYS A 50 7.50 1.08 -11.82
CA LYS A 50 7.05 1.97 -12.90
C LYS A 50 6.02 2.99 -12.48
N ILE A 51 5.24 2.72 -11.44
CA ILE A 51 4.18 3.64 -10.99
C ILE A 51 4.62 4.40 -9.74
N TRP A 52 4.97 3.70 -8.68
CA TRP A 52 5.39 4.36 -7.44
C TRP A 52 6.66 5.20 -7.59
N ALA A 53 7.53 4.84 -8.51
CA ALA A 53 8.76 5.59 -8.79
C ALA A 53 8.52 6.87 -9.62
N ARG A 54 7.31 7.08 -10.15
CA ARG A 54 7.02 8.28 -10.95
C ARG A 54 6.99 9.53 -10.07
N PRO A 55 7.56 10.66 -10.57
CA PRO A 55 7.62 11.89 -9.78
C PRO A 55 6.31 12.69 -9.75
N GLY A 56 5.27 12.25 -10.46
CA GLY A 56 4.01 13.00 -10.61
C GLY A 56 3.22 13.19 -9.33
N LEU A 57 3.37 12.26 -8.36
CA LEU A 57 2.78 12.35 -7.04
C LEU A 57 3.83 11.92 -6.01
N SER A 58 3.76 12.52 -4.83
CA SER A 58 4.59 12.07 -3.71
C SER A 58 4.11 10.72 -3.17
N PHE A 59 4.93 10.05 -2.37
CA PHE A 59 4.51 8.81 -1.71
C PHE A 59 3.31 9.05 -0.78
N LYS A 60 3.26 10.18 -0.10
CA LYS A 60 2.10 10.55 0.73
C LYS A 60 0.83 10.62 -0.10
N GLN A 61 0.89 11.29 -1.24
CA GLN A 61 -0.26 11.43 -2.13
C GLN A 61 -0.72 10.09 -2.70
N ARG A 62 0.24 9.22 -3.07
CA ARG A 62 -0.09 7.88 -3.54
C ARG A 62 -0.74 7.04 -2.45
N SER A 63 -0.27 7.17 -1.22
CA SER A 63 -0.90 6.51 -0.07
C SER A 63 -2.33 6.98 0.15
N ILE A 64 -2.58 8.29 0.04
CA ILE A 64 -3.94 8.83 0.16
C ILE A 64 -4.87 8.21 -0.89
N ALA A 65 -4.41 8.17 -2.15
CA ALA A 65 -5.18 7.56 -3.22
C ALA A 65 -5.48 6.07 -2.95
N ASN A 66 -4.47 5.33 -2.49
CA ASN A 66 -4.63 3.91 -2.21
C ASN A 66 -5.58 3.65 -1.05
N LEU A 67 -5.49 4.43 0.03
CA LEU A 67 -6.42 4.30 1.15
C LEU A 67 -7.87 4.45 0.68
N ALA A 68 -8.12 5.45 -0.14
CA ALA A 68 -9.47 5.70 -0.67
C ALA A 68 -9.93 4.59 -1.62
N MET A 69 -9.08 4.17 -2.55
CA MET A 69 -9.42 3.12 -3.51
C MET A 69 -9.68 1.78 -2.83
N LEU A 70 -8.82 1.39 -1.90
CA LEU A 70 -8.93 0.11 -1.21
C LEU A 70 -10.16 0.06 -0.28
N THR A 71 -10.52 1.20 0.30
CA THR A 71 -11.76 1.34 1.06
C THR A 71 -12.97 1.17 0.13
N ALA A 72 -12.99 1.91 -0.98
CA ALA A 72 -14.08 1.88 -1.95
C ALA A 72 -14.27 0.48 -2.56
N LEU A 73 -13.17 -0.20 -2.87
CA LEU A 73 -13.18 -1.54 -3.47
C LEU A 73 -13.41 -2.65 -2.45
N ASN A 74 -13.45 -2.31 -1.18
CA ASN A 74 -13.63 -3.26 -0.08
C ASN A 74 -12.54 -4.34 -0.07
N ARG A 75 -11.28 -3.90 0.04
CA ARG A 75 -10.09 -4.76 0.09
C ARG A 75 -9.41 -4.64 1.45
N PRO A 76 -9.94 -5.30 2.49
CA PRO A 76 -9.47 -5.09 3.87
C PRO A 76 -8.02 -5.51 4.11
N HIS A 77 -7.57 -6.59 3.51
CA HIS A 77 -6.18 -7.05 3.68
C HIS A 77 -5.18 -6.03 3.14
N GLU A 78 -5.38 -5.58 1.91
CA GLU A 78 -4.51 -4.60 1.27
C GLU A 78 -4.64 -3.24 1.93
N LEU A 79 -5.83 -2.88 2.40
CA LEU A 79 -6.03 -1.64 3.16
C LEU A 79 -5.16 -1.63 4.42
N LYS A 80 -5.12 -2.73 5.16
CA LYS A 80 -4.29 -2.84 6.35
C LYS A 80 -2.82 -2.56 6.01
N LEU A 81 -2.30 -3.17 4.95
CA LEU A 81 -0.93 -2.94 4.50
C LEU A 81 -0.69 -1.47 4.16
N HIS A 82 -1.65 -0.84 3.50
CA HIS A 82 -1.50 0.55 3.06
C HIS A 82 -1.78 1.57 4.17
N VAL A 83 -2.46 1.22 5.24
CA VAL A 83 -2.47 2.06 6.45
C VAL A 83 -1.06 2.10 7.07
N HIS A 84 -0.40 0.95 7.18
CA HIS A 84 1.01 0.92 7.57
C HIS A 84 1.87 1.74 6.60
N GLY A 85 1.66 1.54 5.30
CA GLY A 85 2.40 2.28 4.27
C GLY A 85 2.19 3.78 4.36
N ALA A 86 0.97 4.22 4.63
CA ALA A 86 0.66 5.65 4.79
C ALA A 86 1.42 6.26 5.96
N LEU A 87 1.47 5.57 7.09
CA LEU A 87 2.25 6.01 8.25
C LEU A 87 3.74 6.05 7.92
N ASN A 88 4.25 5.04 7.22
CA ASN A 88 5.64 5.00 6.78
C ASN A 88 5.98 6.15 5.84
N ASN A 89 5.03 6.57 5.02
CA ASN A 89 5.19 7.68 4.08
C ASN A 89 4.96 9.05 4.71
N GLY A 90 4.68 9.09 6.01
CA GLY A 90 4.60 10.34 6.76
C GLY A 90 3.22 10.94 6.91
N LEU A 91 2.14 10.22 6.56
CA LEU A 91 0.80 10.67 6.92
C LEU A 91 0.63 10.58 8.44
N THR A 92 -0.05 11.56 9.00
CA THR A 92 -0.44 11.52 10.41
C THR A 92 -1.67 10.62 10.56
N LYS A 93 -1.93 10.19 11.80
CA LYS A 93 -3.14 9.43 12.13
C LYS A 93 -4.39 10.24 11.77
N GLU A 94 -4.35 11.53 12.04
CA GLU A 94 -5.44 12.46 11.75
C GLU A 94 -5.69 12.56 10.24
N GLU A 95 -4.64 12.65 9.45
CA GLU A 95 -4.75 12.68 7.99
C GLU A 95 -5.38 11.39 7.44
N ILE A 96 -4.96 10.24 7.95
CA ILE A 96 -5.55 8.95 7.56
C ILE A 96 -7.03 8.92 7.89
N SER A 97 -7.41 9.35 9.10
CA SER A 97 -8.80 9.44 9.52
C SER A 97 -9.62 10.32 8.57
N GLU A 98 -9.08 11.47 8.18
CA GLU A 98 -9.75 12.38 7.23
C GLU A 98 -9.97 11.74 5.85
N VAL A 99 -9.00 10.99 5.36
CA VAL A 99 -9.13 10.29 4.07
C VAL A 99 -10.27 9.27 4.14
N LEU A 100 -10.34 8.49 5.22
CA LEU A 100 -11.39 7.49 5.39
C LEU A 100 -12.77 8.14 5.56
N LEU A 101 -12.82 9.28 6.25
CA LEU A 101 -14.05 10.06 6.37
C LEU A 101 -14.56 10.49 5.00
N GLN A 102 -13.71 11.08 4.20
CA GLN A 102 -14.07 11.52 2.85
C GLN A 102 -14.57 10.35 1.99
N THR A 103 -13.86 9.23 2.04
CA THR A 103 -14.25 8.02 1.30
C THR A 103 -15.62 7.54 1.75
N GLY A 104 -15.91 7.59 3.04
CA GLY A 104 -17.20 7.19 3.58
C GLY A 104 -18.36 8.03 3.06
N VAL A 105 -18.13 9.32 2.86
CA VAL A 105 -19.16 10.22 2.29
C VAL A 105 -19.45 9.87 0.84
N TYR A 106 -18.44 9.60 0.04
CA TYR A 106 -18.60 9.33 -1.39
C TYR A 106 -18.91 7.88 -1.72
N CYS A 107 -18.48 6.92 -0.89
CA CYS A 107 -18.56 5.48 -1.20
C CYS A 107 -19.48 4.71 -0.25
N GLY A 108 -19.96 5.34 0.81
CA GLY A 108 -20.91 4.73 1.74
C GLY A 108 -20.34 4.42 3.10
N LEU A 109 -21.20 4.56 4.11
CA LEU A 109 -20.85 4.39 5.52
C LEU A 109 -20.34 2.97 5.85
N PRO A 110 -20.93 1.88 5.34
CA PRO A 110 -20.42 0.54 5.67
C PRO A 110 -18.94 0.34 5.29
N ALA A 111 -18.49 0.86 4.15
CA ALA A 111 -17.08 0.78 3.76
C ALA A 111 -16.21 1.56 4.74
N ALA A 112 -16.65 2.75 5.16
CA ALA A 112 -15.93 3.57 6.12
C ALA A 112 -15.83 2.90 7.48
N VAL A 113 -16.92 2.30 7.98
CA VAL A 113 -16.93 1.63 9.29
C VAL A 113 -15.87 0.55 9.34
N GLU A 114 -15.80 -0.31 8.33
CA GLU A 114 -14.78 -1.36 8.26
C GLU A 114 -13.38 -0.77 8.18
N SER A 115 -13.20 0.27 7.38
CA SER A 115 -11.89 0.90 7.20
C SER A 115 -11.39 1.58 8.48
N PHE A 116 -12.28 2.23 9.23
CA PHE A 116 -11.92 2.80 10.52
C PHE A 116 -11.51 1.71 11.53
N ARG A 117 -12.18 0.57 11.50
CA ARG A 117 -11.81 -0.57 12.33
C ARG A 117 -10.38 -1.04 12.03
N ILE A 118 -10.07 -1.19 10.75
CA ILE A 118 -8.73 -1.60 10.29
C ILE A 118 -7.68 -0.56 10.68
N MET A 119 -7.99 0.72 10.48
CA MET A 119 -7.11 1.82 10.87
C MET A 119 -6.74 1.75 12.35
N GLN A 120 -7.75 1.59 13.21
CA GLN A 120 -7.54 1.51 14.65
C GLN A 120 -6.71 0.28 15.04
N GLU A 121 -6.94 -0.84 14.37
CA GLU A 121 -6.14 -2.07 14.56
C GLU A 121 -4.66 -1.81 14.26
N VAL A 122 -4.37 -1.16 13.14
CA VAL A 122 -2.99 -0.81 12.78
C VAL A 122 -2.37 0.15 13.80
N PHE A 123 -3.09 1.18 14.20
CA PHE A 123 -2.57 2.14 15.17
C PHE A 123 -2.24 1.45 16.49
N LYS A 124 -3.08 0.53 16.94
CA LYS A 124 -2.83 -0.25 18.15
C LYS A 124 -1.59 -1.12 18.01
N GLU A 125 -1.43 -1.79 16.86
CA GLU A 125 -0.24 -2.61 16.60
C GLU A 125 1.05 -1.79 16.61
N ARG A 126 0.98 -0.52 16.22
CA ARG A 126 2.15 0.37 16.17
C ARG A 126 2.35 1.16 17.46
N GLY A 127 1.68 0.78 18.53
CA GLY A 127 1.86 1.37 19.85
C GLY A 127 0.93 2.53 20.18
N GLY A 128 -0.19 2.56 19.51
CA GLY A 128 -1.17 3.58 19.77
C GLY A 128 -1.01 4.80 18.92
#